data_748f7683c538fa339a83664fcbd1847f
#
_entry.id   748f7683c538fa339a83664fcbd1847f
#
_cell.length_a   1.000
_cell.length_b   1.000
_cell.length_c   1.000
_cell.angle_alpha   90.00
_cell.angle_beta   90.00
_cell.angle_gamma   90.00
#
_symmetry.space_group_name_H-M   'P 1'
#
loop_
_entity.id
_entity.type
_entity.pdbx_description
1 polymer ?
#
loop_
_entity_poly.entity_id
_entity_poly.type
_entity_poly.pdbx_seq_one_letter_code
_entity_poly.pdbx_strand_id
1 'polypeptide(L)'
;MKKTVLSTILLCTAVVAMAQPAGWFGGFQIPEIKLETSQEWKDVNYAGDDQAYHTCDIYLPKQTKESYPVAIHIYGSAWFSNNSKGMADLGTIVKSLLEAGYAVVCPNHRSSMDAKWPAQIHDIRAVIRFVRGEAAKYRFDTHFIAVSGFSSGGHLASTAATTNGIKQALVGTIEIDLEGQIGNHLKESSMVNAACDWSGPVDLTAMDCGEHITMGDNSPEDVLLASKLDKEPDKYLSLSATNYVDSNDPPIIIFHGEKDNVVPGCQGKKFFELLKAAGVKTEATFPAEGSHGGPAMYTEENLNKMVHFLEEVRINSTNAKTKQ
;
A
#
# COMPACT_ATOMS: atom_id res chain seq x y z
N MET A 1 -0.93 -37.91 -33.11
CA MET A 1 0.10 -37.69 -32.10
C MET A 1 -0.24 -36.39 -31.38
N LYS A 2 -0.90 -36.46 -30.24
CA LYS A 2 -1.26 -35.31 -29.42
C LYS A 2 -0.06 -34.96 -28.51
N LYS A 3 0.57 -33.83 -28.68
CA LYS A 3 1.59 -33.32 -27.76
C LYS A 3 0.87 -32.65 -26.59
N THR A 4 0.89 -33.30 -25.46
CA THR A 4 0.46 -32.73 -24.18
C THR A 4 1.54 -31.73 -23.74
N VAL A 5 1.22 -30.46 -23.73
CA VAL A 5 2.06 -29.43 -23.12
C VAL A 5 1.74 -29.44 -21.64
N LEU A 6 2.66 -29.93 -20.84
CA LEU A 6 2.64 -29.83 -19.39
C LEU A 6 3.04 -28.38 -19.04
N SER A 7 2.05 -27.51 -18.86
CA SER A 7 2.29 -26.15 -18.40
C SER A 7 2.48 -26.19 -16.90
N THR A 8 3.69 -25.86 -16.47
CA THR A 8 4.15 -25.89 -15.09
C THR A 8 3.49 -24.74 -14.32
N ILE A 9 2.50 -25.07 -13.51
CA ILE A 9 1.97 -24.18 -12.46
C ILE A 9 3.05 -24.11 -11.37
N LEU A 10 3.88 -23.10 -11.40
CA LEU A 10 4.96 -22.89 -10.42
C LEU A 10 5.04 -21.42 -10.00
N LEU A 11 3.93 -20.79 -9.63
CA LEU A 11 4.03 -19.40 -9.15
C LEU A 11 3.04 -19.01 -8.03
N CYS A 12 2.19 -19.89 -7.56
CA CYS A 12 1.32 -19.59 -6.40
C CYS A 12 1.84 -20.15 -5.07
N THR A 13 3.00 -20.81 -5.03
CA THR A 13 3.48 -21.49 -3.82
C THR A 13 4.26 -20.60 -2.86
N ALA A 14 4.71 -19.41 -3.25
CA ALA A 14 5.50 -18.54 -2.37
C ALA A 14 4.63 -17.74 -1.38
N VAL A 15 3.38 -17.44 -1.69
CA VAL A 15 2.51 -16.63 -0.82
C VAL A 15 1.74 -17.46 0.21
N VAL A 16 1.49 -18.75 -0.08
CA VAL A 16 0.74 -19.65 0.82
C VAL A 16 1.62 -20.34 1.88
N ALA A 17 2.95 -20.32 1.71
CA ALA A 17 3.88 -21.03 2.60
C ALA A 17 4.04 -20.41 4.00
N MET A 18 3.46 -19.24 4.28
CA MET A 18 3.69 -18.52 5.54
C MET A 18 2.65 -18.74 6.63
N ALA A 19 1.63 -19.56 6.39
CA ALA A 19 0.64 -19.94 7.40
C ALA A 19 0.78 -21.40 7.88
N GLN A 20 1.90 -22.07 7.58
CA GLN A 20 2.14 -23.47 7.98
C GLN A 20 3.20 -23.56 9.09
N PRO A 21 3.04 -24.48 10.07
CA PRO A 21 4.04 -24.65 11.13
C PRO A 21 5.38 -25.07 10.56
N ALA A 22 6.46 -24.57 11.18
CA ALA A 22 7.84 -24.87 10.84
C ALA A 22 8.11 -26.39 10.76
N GLY A 23 8.20 -26.93 9.56
CA GLY A 23 8.49 -28.37 9.41
C GLY A 23 8.55 -28.90 7.97
N TRP A 24 8.07 -28.18 6.95
CA TRP A 24 7.93 -28.75 5.61
C TRP A 24 8.84 -28.21 4.52
N PHE A 25 9.56 -27.14 4.77
CA PHE A 25 10.63 -26.64 3.88
C PHE A 25 11.94 -26.61 4.66
N GLY A 26 12.80 -27.60 4.38
CA GLY A 26 14.10 -27.69 5.01
C GLY A 26 14.90 -26.39 4.88
N GLY A 27 15.14 -25.72 5.99
CA GLY A 27 16.34 -24.93 6.22
C GLY A 27 16.55 -23.61 5.48
N PHE A 28 15.61 -23.06 4.73
CA PHE A 28 15.74 -21.69 4.22
C PHE A 28 15.41 -20.71 5.35
N GLN A 29 16.45 -20.29 6.05
CA GLN A 29 16.35 -19.11 6.91
C GLN A 29 16.30 -17.89 5.98
N ILE A 30 15.16 -17.18 5.98
CA ILE A 30 15.11 -15.84 5.39
C ILE A 30 16.09 -15.01 6.20
N PRO A 31 17.11 -14.38 5.58
CA PRO A 31 18.05 -13.55 6.33
C PRO A 31 17.27 -12.49 7.10
N GLU A 32 17.53 -12.38 8.39
CA GLU A 32 16.96 -11.30 9.21
C GLU A 32 17.50 -9.97 8.67
N ILE A 33 16.60 -9.14 8.14
CA ILE A 33 16.98 -7.82 7.65
C ILE A 33 17.12 -6.92 8.86
N LYS A 34 18.37 -6.59 9.19
CA LYS A 34 18.68 -5.64 10.27
C LYS A 34 18.65 -4.22 9.72
N LEU A 35 17.66 -3.45 10.13
CA LEU A 35 17.57 -2.02 9.83
C LEU A 35 18.50 -1.22 10.75
N GLU A 36 19.11 -0.16 10.23
CA GLU A 36 19.88 0.80 11.04
C GLU A 36 18.94 1.86 11.60
N THR A 37 18.52 1.68 12.85
CA THR A 37 17.55 2.54 13.53
C THR A 37 18.15 3.14 14.81
N SER A 38 17.67 4.31 15.22
CA SER A 38 17.96 4.87 16.54
C SER A 38 17.02 4.29 17.62
N GLN A 39 15.81 3.92 17.22
CA GLN A 39 14.80 3.31 18.06
C GLN A 39 13.78 2.56 17.22
N GLU A 40 13.23 1.49 17.77
CA GLU A 40 12.14 0.74 17.17
C GLU A 40 11.14 0.26 18.23
N TRP A 41 9.89 0.11 17.81
CA TRP A 41 8.82 -0.50 18.58
C TRP A 41 8.15 -1.54 17.71
N LYS A 42 7.94 -2.73 18.28
CA LYS A 42 7.28 -3.84 17.60
C LYS A 42 5.88 -4.05 18.17
N ASP A 43 5.00 -4.53 17.31
CA ASP A 43 3.64 -4.94 17.69
C ASP A 43 2.85 -3.86 18.45
N VAL A 44 3.05 -2.58 18.09
CA VAL A 44 2.30 -1.47 18.68
C VAL A 44 0.86 -1.55 18.20
N ASN A 45 -0.09 -1.74 19.10
CA ASN A 45 -1.52 -1.76 18.74
C ASN A 45 -2.01 -0.33 18.47
N TYR A 46 -2.48 -0.07 17.23
CA TYR A 46 -2.94 1.24 16.79
C TYR A 46 -4.44 1.46 16.97
N ALA A 47 -5.18 0.39 17.23
CA ALA A 47 -6.64 0.42 17.38
C ALA A 47 -7.11 0.53 18.84
N GLY A 48 -6.23 0.20 19.81
CA GLY A 48 -6.59 0.15 21.22
C GLY A 48 -7.44 -1.07 21.59
N ASP A 49 -7.35 -2.12 20.77
CA ASP A 49 -7.94 -3.43 21.00
C ASP A 49 -6.85 -4.52 21.15
N ASP A 50 -7.22 -5.75 21.41
CA ASP A 50 -6.28 -6.85 21.59
C ASP A 50 -6.02 -7.65 20.31
N GLN A 51 -6.36 -7.10 19.12
CA GLN A 51 -6.24 -7.82 17.87
C GLN A 51 -4.83 -7.70 17.29
N ALA A 52 -4.20 -8.84 16.98
CA ALA A 52 -2.85 -8.89 16.42
C ALA A 52 -2.77 -8.24 15.02
N TYR A 53 -3.85 -8.26 14.25
CA TYR A 53 -3.92 -7.60 12.95
C TYR A 53 -4.06 -6.08 13.05
N HIS A 54 -4.31 -5.52 14.21
CA HIS A 54 -4.30 -4.08 14.47
C HIS A 54 -2.98 -3.61 15.10
N THR A 55 -1.88 -4.25 14.77
CA THR A 55 -0.55 -3.85 15.23
C THR A 55 0.30 -3.27 14.12
N CYS A 56 1.24 -2.41 14.48
CA CYS A 56 2.26 -1.89 13.57
C CYS A 56 3.64 -1.97 14.19
N ASP A 57 4.67 -2.01 13.34
CA ASP A 57 6.05 -1.78 13.74
C ASP A 57 6.44 -0.35 13.40
N ILE A 58 7.19 0.30 14.27
CA ILE A 58 7.63 1.68 14.12
C ILE A 58 9.15 1.69 14.18
N TYR A 59 9.77 2.36 13.21
CA TYR A 59 11.21 2.49 13.10
C TYR A 59 11.59 3.96 12.97
N LEU A 60 12.54 4.44 13.79
CA LEU A 60 13.10 5.76 13.63
C LEU A 60 14.46 5.71 12.94
N PRO A 61 14.78 6.70 12.09
CA PRO A 61 16.08 6.82 11.45
C PRO A 61 17.25 6.71 12.43
N LYS A 62 18.40 6.26 11.96
CA LYS A 62 19.64 6.23 12.75
C LYS A 62 20.02 7.61 13.28
N GLN A 63 19.89 8.63 12.44
CA GLN A 63 20.14 10.01 12.83
C GLN A 63 19.04 10.53 13.75
N THR A 64 19.39 10.88 14.98
CA THR A 64 18.46 11.40 15.97
C THR A 64 18.07 12.84 15.67
N LYS A 65 16.75 13.12 15.63
CA LYS A 65 16.12 14.44 15.50
C LYS A 65 15.03 14.60 16.56
N GLU A 66 14.53 15.82 16.73
CA GLU A 66 13.39 16.09 17.62
C GLU A 66 12.13 15.40 17.12
N SER A 67 11.83 15.53 15.83
CA SER A 67 10.72 14.84 15.15
C SER A 67 11.09 14.45 13.73
N TYR A 68 10.31 13.54 13.14
CA TYR A 68 10.56 12.97 11.81
C TYR A 68 9.30 13.03 10.96
N PRO A 69 9.37 13.42 9.69
CA PRO A 69 8.28 13.18 8.74
C PRO A 69 7.99 11.67 8.70
N VAL A 70 6.75 11.31 8.43
CA VAL A 70 6.31 9.91 8.54
C VAL A 70 6.04 9.32 7.17
N ALA A 71 6.48 8.10 6.95
CA ALA A 71 6.05 7.23 5.87
C ALA A 71 5.39 5.98 6.45
N ILE A 72 4.15 5.70 6.04
CA ILE A 72 3.45 4.45 6.37
C ILE A 72 3.64 3.52 5.18
N HIS A 73 4.27 2.35 5.38
CA HIS A 73 4.50 1.40 4.30
C HIS A 73 3.72 0.11 4.50
N ILE A 74 2.88 -0.24 3.52
CA ILE A 74 1.90 -1.33 3.57
C ILE A 74 2.39 -2.48 2.70
N TYR A 75 2.48 -3.68 3.27
CA TYR A 75 2.92 -4.89 2.57
C TYR A 75 1.92 -5.37 1.51
N GLY A 76 2.41 -6.14 0.54
CA GLY A 76 1.60 -6.89 -0.42
C GLY A 76 1.28 -8.29 0.05
N SER A 77 0.04 -8.75 -0.17
CA SER A 77 -0.40 -10.10 0.20
C SER A 77 -1.65 -10.55 -0.56
N ALA A 78 -2.03 -9.86 -1.64
CA ALA A 78 -3.34 -10.04 -2.29
C ALA A 78 -4.50 -9.95 -1.28
N TRP A 79 -4.35 -9.15 -0.23
CA TRP A 79 -5.24 -8.98 0.93
C TRP A 79 -5.48 -10.26 1.75
N PHE A 80 -4.71 -11.33 1.56
CA PHE A 80 -4.90 -12.59 2.28
C PHE A 80 -4.16 -12.66 3.63
N SER A 81 -3.18 -11.82 3.87
CA SER A 81 -2.43 -11.80 5.13
C SER A 81 -2.90 -10.70 6.06
N ASN A 82 -2.93 -11.01 7.34
CA ASN A 82 -3.17 -10.07 8.44
C ASN A 82 -1.95 -9.91 9.37
N ASN A 83 -0.79 -10.49 8.99
CA ASN A 83 0.42 -10.50 9.82
C ASN A 83 1.69 -10.53 8.96
N SER A 84 1.83 -9.60 8.01
CA SER A 84 3.01 -9.53 7.12
C SER A 84 3.80 -8.23 7.21
N LYS A 85 3.57 -7.39 8.24
CA LYS A 85 4.32 -6.14 8.44
C LYS A 85 5.83 -6.32 8.54
N GLY A 86 6.29 -7.47 9.04
CA GLY A 86 7.71 -7.83 9.09
C GLY A 86 8.33 -8.16 7.72
N MET A 87 7.52 -8.25 6.66
CA MET A 87 7.93 -8.50 5.28
C MET A 87 7.64 -7.31 4.36
N ALA A 88 7.36 -6.15 4.92
CA ALA A 88 7.01 -4.94 4.21
C ALA A 88 8.24 -4.29 3.55
N ASP A 89 8.89 -4.97 2.59
CA ASP A 89 10.03 -4.45 1.83
C ASP A 89 11.13 -3.78 2.69
N LEU A 90 11.43 -4.39 3.85
CA LEU A 90 12.30 -3.81 4.87
C LEU A 90 13.71 -3.49 4.34
N GLY A 91 14.27 -4.36 3.50
CA GLY A 91 15.62 -4.19 2.95
C GLY A 91 15.72 -3.23 1.76
N THR A 92 14.61 -2.71 1.27
CA THR A 92 14.52 -1.85 0.08
C THR A 92 13.79 -0.55 0.40
N ILE A 93 12.49 -0.50 0.25
CA ILE A 93 11.66 0.71 0.41
C ILE A 93 11.79 1.28 1.82
N VAL A 94 11.58 0.44 2.86
CA VAL A 94 11.65 0.89 4.27
C VAL A 94 13.04 1.40 4.61
N LYS A 95 14.09 0.67 4.21
CA LYS A 95 15.48 1.10 4.41
C LYS A 95 15.74 2.46 3.77
N SER A 96 15.34 2.67 2.51
CA SER A 96 15.56 3.93 1.80
C SER A 96 14.83 5.11 2.45
N LEU A 97 13.60 4.89 2.94
CA LEU A 97 12.85 5.91 3.67
C LEU A 97 13.53 6.28 5.00
N LEU A 98 14.03 5.29 5.75
CA LEU A 98 14.80 5.52 6.98
C LEU A 98 16.09 6.29 6.72
N GLU A 99 16.85 5.91 5.68
CA GLU A 99 18.08 6.60 5.28
C GLU A 99 17.80 8.05 4.85
N ALA A 100 16.64 8.31 4.25
CA ALA A 100 16.17 9.67 3.92
C ALA A 100 15.67 10.46 5.14
N GLY A 101 15.56 9.83 6.31
CA GLY A 101 15.21 10.50 7.56
C GLY A 101 13.72 10.50 7.90
N TYR A 102 12.93 9.62 7.31
CA TYR A 102 11.53 9.38 7.67
C TYR A 102 11.42 8.40 8.85
N ALA A 103 10.55 8.67 9.80
CA ALA A 103 10.01 7.62 10.64
C ALA A 103 9.15 6.69 9.76
N VAL A 104 9.34 5.37 9.86
CA VAL A 104 8.57 4.43 9.05
C VAL A 104 7.65 3.61 9.96
N VAL A 105 6.39 3.53 9.58
CA VAL A 105 5.34 2.74 10.24
C VAL A 105 4.90 1.64 9.30
N CYS A 106 5.08 0.38 9.70
CA CYS A 106 4.67 -0.79 8.94
C CYS A 106 3.48 -1.45 9.62
N PRO A 107 2.24 -1.23 9.17
CA PRO A 107 1.06 -1.82 9.80
C PRO A 107 0.76 -3.23 9.30
N ASN A 108 0.15 -4.04 10.15
CA ASN A 108 -0.77 -5.08 9.76
C ASN A 108 -2.16 -4.47 9.48
N HIS A 109 -2.99 -5.20 8.82
CA HIS A 109 -4.40 -4.89 8.57
C HIS A 109 -5.21 -6.19 8.48
N ARG A 110 -6.52 -6.13 8.62
CA ARG A 110 -7.39 -7.30 8.42
C ARG A 110 -7.20 -7.89 7.03
N SER A 111 -7.16 -9.20 6.98
CA SER A 111 -7.20 -9.93 5.70
C SER A 111 -8.63 -10.01 5.17
N SER A 112 -8.78 -10.44 3.92
CA SER A 112 -10.07 -10.77 3.32
C SER A 112 -10.79 -11.93 4.01
N MET A 113 -10.07 -12.70 4.84
CA MET A 113 -10.64 -13.77 5.65
C MET A 113 -11.15 -13.27 7.00
N ASP A 114 -10.56 -12.20 7.55
CA ASP A 114 -11.02 -11.58 8.80
C ASP A 114 -12.24 -10.70 8.54
N ALA A 115 -12.21 -9.89 7.49
CA ALA A 115 -13.32 -9.02 7.10
C ALA A 115 -13.25 -8.65 5.61
N LYS A 116 -14.43 -8.38 5.03
CA LYS A 116 -14.53 -7.95 3.63
C LYS A 116 -14.25 -6.45 3.48
N TRP A 117 -14.01 -6.01 2.24
CA TRP A 117 -13.94 -4.60 1.91
C TRP A 117 -15.20 -3.87 2.43
N PRO A 118 -15.06 -2.68 3.04
CA PRO A 118 -13.88 -1.78 3.11
C PRO A 118 -13.03 -1.92 4.40
N ALA A 119 -13.05 -3.04 5.11
CA ALA A 119 -12.34 -3.19 6.38
C ALA A 119 -10.84 -2.83 6.28
N GLN A 120 -10.19 -3.15 5.17
CA GLN A 120 -8.76 -2.93 4.97
C GLN A 120 -8.42 -1.44 4.92
N ILE A 121 -9.23 -0.63 4.22
CA ILE A 121 -9.00 0.82 4.19
C ILE A 121 -9.32 1.47 5.54
N HIS A 122 -10.30 0.96 6.29
CA HIS A 122 -10.56 1.43 7.65
C HIS A 122 -9.36 1.27 8.57
N ASP A 123 -8.64 0.14 8.45
CA ASP A 123 -7.44 -0.13 9.24
C ASP A 123 -6.32 0.85 8.87
N ILE A 124 -6.08 1.10 7.58
CA ILE A 124 -5.09 2.09 7.15
C ILE A 124 -5.46 3.50 7.60
N ARG A 125 -6.74 3.89 7.54
CA ARG A 125 -7.23 5.16 8.09
C ARG A 125 -6.95 5.26 9.60
N ALA A 126 -7.18 4.16 10.33
CA ALA A 126 -6.87 4.11 11.77
C ALA A 126 -5.38 4.29 12.05
N VAL A 127 -4.49 3.69 11.25
CA VAL A 127 -3.04 3.89 11.36
C VAL A 127 -2.65 5.35 11.13
N ILE A 128 -3.22 6.00 10.10
CA ILE A 128 -2.93 7.41 9.82
C ILE A 128 -3.38 8.31 10.99
N ARG A 129 -4.56 8.05 11.57
CA ARG A 129 -5.06 8.76 12.76
C ARG A 129 -4.19 8.49 14.00
N PHE A 130 -3.76 7.23 14.19
CA PHE A 130 -2.84 6.85 15.26
C PHE A 130 -1.52 7.60 15.17
N VAL A 131 -0.92 7.72 13.99
CA VAL A 131 0.31 8.51 13.77
C VAL A 131 0.14 9.94 14.24
N ARG A 132 -1.02 10.56 14.02
CA ARG A 132 -1.29 11.93 14.50
C ARG A 132 -1.52 11.98 16.00
N GLY A 133 -2.35 11.09 16.52
CA GLY A 133 -2.71 11.10 17.93
C GLY A 133 -1.56 10.75 18.88
N GLU A 134 -0.62 9.94 18.41
CA GLU A 134 0.55 9.49 19.19
C GLU A 134 1.85 10.21 18.80
N ALA A 135 1.75 11.32 18.08
CA ALA A 135 2.90 12.05 17.51
C ALA A 135 3.99 12.38 18.53
N ALA A 136 3.62 12.89 19.69
CA ALA A 136 4.57 13.26 20.74
C ALA A 136 5.33 12.03 21.28
N LYS A 137 4.65 10.92 21.43
CA LYS A 137 5.23 9.66 21.99
C LYS A 137 6.28 9.07 21.05
N TYR A 138 6.03 9.06 19.75
CA TYR A 138 6.92 8.44 18.76
C TYR A 138 7.75 9.46 17.97
N ARG A 139 7.72 10.73 18.35
CA ARG A 139 8.44 11.83 17.69
C ARG A 139 8.08 11.99 16.21
N PHE A 140 6.80 11.86 15.88
CA PHE A 140 6.33 12.07 14.52
C PHE A 140 6.11 13.54 14.21
N ASP A 141 6.61 14.01 13.07
CA ASP A 141 6.22 15.29 12.48
C ASP A 141 5.01 15.06 11.54
N THR A 142 3.83 15.33 12.07
CA THR A 142 2.56 15.09 11.37
C THR A 142 2.22 16.16 10.32
N HIS A 143 3.10 17.15 10.11
CA HIS A 143 2.96 18.08 9.01
C HIS A 143 3.17 17.41 7.66
N PHE A 144 3.88 16.27 7.64
CA PHE A 144 4.05 15.45 6.46
C PHE A 144 3.92 13.97 6.78
N ILE A 145 2.86 13.36 6.26
CA ILE A 145 2.59 11.92 6.32
C ILE A 145 2.42 11.43 4.89
N ALA A 146 3.30 10.54 4.45
CA ALA A 146 3.16 9.81 3.19
C ALA A 146 2.66 8.40 3.45
N VAL A 147 1.93 7.84 2.49
CA VAL A 147 1.57 6.42 2.45
C VAL A 147 2.24 5.76 1.27
N SER A 148 2.78 4.58 1.46
CA SER A 148 3.44 3.77 0.44
C SER A 148 2.98 2.33 0.57
N GLY A 149 3.01 1.57 -0.51
CA GLY A 149 2.71 0.15 -0.41
C GLY A 149 3.07 -0.62 -1.67
N PHE A 150 3.19 -1.93 -1.52
CA PHE A 150 3.47 -2.85 -2.59
C PHE A 150 2.27 -3.74 -2.89
N SER A 151 1.94 -3.99 -4.17
CA SER A 151 0.87 -4.92 -4.59
C SER A 151 -0.49 -4.53 -3.95
N SER A 152 -1.16 -5.41 -3.20
CA SER A 152 -2.36 -5.04 -2.44
C SER A 152 -2.13 -3.91 -1.45
N GLY A 153 -0.91 -3.72 -0.94
CA GLY A 153 -0.53 -2.54 -0.15
C GLY A 153 -0.44 -1.28 -1.00
N GLY A 154 0.02 -1.39 -2.25
CA GLY A 154 0.00 -0.31 -3.26
C GLY A 154 -1.42 0.14 -3.57
N HIS A 155 -2.35 -0.82 -3.73
CA HIS A 155 -3.77 -0.54 -3.84
C HIS A 155 -4.30 0.26 -2.63
N LEU A 156 -4.00 -0.18 -1.39
CA LEU A 156 -4.45 0.51 -0.19
C LEU A 156 -3.83 1.92 -0.06
N ALA A 157 -2.57 2.09 -0.46
CA ALA A 157 -1.91 3.39 -0.49
C ALA A 157 -2.56 4.32 -1.54
N SER A 158 -2.81 3.82 -2.74
CA SER A 158 -3.51 4.55 -3.81
C SER A 158 -4.92 4.93 -3.41
N THR A 159 -5.67 4.00 -2.82
CA THR A 159 -7.03 4.27 -2.32
C THR A 159 -7.02 5.30 -1.19
N ALA A 160 -6.09 5.20 -0.23
CA ALA A 160 -5.96 6.20 0.83
C ALA A 160 -5.69 7.60 0.28
N ALA A 161 -4.94 7.71 -0.82
CA ALA A 161 -4.65 8.98 -1.49
C ALA A 161 -5.86 9.50 -2.29
N THR A 162 -6.47 8.69 -3.15
CA THR A 162 -7.58 9.12 -4.02
C THR A 162 -8.91 9.29 -3.29
N THR A 163 -9.02 8.78 -2.07
CA THR A 163 -10.15 9.05 -1.16
C THR A 163 -9.79 10.01 -0.03
N ASN A 164 -8.77 10.86 -0.25
CA ASN A 164 -8.24 11.78 0.74
C ASN A 164 -9.30 12.80 1.19
N GLY A 165 -9.73 12.72 2.46
CA GLY A 165 -10.83 13.54 2.99
C GLY A 165 -12.24 13.04 2.69
N ILE A 166 -12.41 12.01 1.87
CA ILE A 166 -13.71 11.38 1.60
C ILE A 166 -13.98 10.35 2.69
N LYS A 167 -15.05 10.58 3.47
CA LYS A 167 -15.45 9.66 4.54
C LYS A 167 -16.47 8.64 4.06
N GLN A 168 -17.40 9.07 3.22
CA GLN A 168 -18.44 8.25 2.63
C GLN A 168 -18.57 8.60 1.16
N ALA A 169 -18.86 7.62 0.32
CA ALA A 169 -19.07 7.81 -1.10
C ALA A 169 -20.30 7.03 -1.57
N LEU A 170 -21.01 7.58 -2.56
CA LEU A 170 -21.97 6.83 -3.35
C LEU A 170 -21.27 6.36 -4.62
N VAL A 171 -21.13 5.04 -4.77
CA VAL A 171 -20.46 4.42 -5.92
C VAL A 171 -21.46 3.56 -6.66
N GLY A 172 -21.83 3.99 -7.87
CA GLY A 172 -22.98 3.37 -8.55
C GLY A 172 -24.22 3.45 -7.69
N THR A 173 -24.71 2.32 -7.19
CA THR A 173 -25.91 2.21 -6.37
C THR A 173 -25.63 1.94 -4.88
N ILE A 174 -24.37 1.83 -4.48
CA ILE A 174 -23.99 1.49 -3.11
C ILE A 174 -23.38 2.68 -2.36
N GLU A 175 -23.77 2.85 -1.10
CA GLU A 175 -23.11 3.74 -0.17
C GLU A 175 -21.97 2.96 0.51
N ILE A 176 -20.77 3.56 0.56
CA ILE A 176 -19.61 2.96 1.20
C ILE A 176 -19.00 3.93 2.22
N ASP A 177 -18.74 3.42 3.42
CA ASP A 177 -17.94 4.09 4.43
C ASP A 177 -16.45 3.81 4.15
N LEU A 178 -15.68 4.84 3.88
CA LEU A 178 -14.24 4.76 3.60
C LEU A 178 -13.38 5.19 4.79
N GLU A 179 -13.98 5.74 5.85
CA GLU A 179 -13.27 6.24 7.03
C GLU A 179 -13.19 5.19 8.15
N GLY A 180 -14.28 4.51 8.43
CA GLY A 180 -14.42 3.58 9.54
C GLY A 180 -14.30 4.21 10.94
N GLN A 181 -14.53 3.38 11.95
CA GLN A 181 -14.53 3.78 13.36
C GLN A 181 -13.49 2.99 14.18
N ILE A 182 -12.39 2.59 13.57
CA ILE A 182 -11.31 1.82 14.22
C ILE A 182 -10.38 2.77 14.97
N GLY A 183 -10.00 2.40 16.19
CA GLY A 183 -8.99 3.10 16.98
C GLY A 183 -9.53 4.19 17.90
N ASN A 184 -8.62 4.74 18.71
CA ASN A 184 -8.95 5.71 19.76
C ASN A 184 -8.84 7.18 19.29
N HIS A 185 -8.26 7.42 18.10
CA HIS A 185 -7.97 8.77 17.59
C HIS A 185 -8.97 9.22 16.53
N LEU A 186 -10.26 8.97 16.72
CA LEU A 186 -11.32 9.23 15.73
C LEU A 186 -11.51 10.71 15.35
N LYS A 187 -10.97 11.64 16.17
CA LYS A 187 -11.03 13.09 15.91
C LYS A 187 -9.88 13.56 15.02
N GLU A 188 -8.83 12.75 14.89
CA GLU A 188 -7.69 13.08 14.05
C GLU A 188 -8.03 12.90 12.56
N SER A 189 -7.34 13.64 11.72
CA SER A 189 -7.47 13.52 10.26
C SER A 189 -6.82 12.22 9.77
N SER A 190 -7.47 11.53 8.86
CA SER A 190 -6.89 10.39 8.13
C SER A 190 -6.30 10.76 6.76
N MET A 191 -6.17 12.06 6.47
CA MET A 191 -5.58 12.56 5.21
C MET A 191 -4.07 12.33 5.17
N VAL A 192 -3.54 12.16 3.97
CA VAL A 192 -2.10 12.04 3.70
C VAL A 192 -1.61 13.16 2.78
N ASN A 193 -0.30 13.41 2.76
CA ASN A 193 0.32 14.48 1.99
C ASN A 193 0.91 13.98 0.66
N ALA A 194 1.21 12.69 0.54
CA ALA A 194 1.71 12.05 -0.67
C ALA A 194 1.46 10.55 -0.64
N ALA A 195 1.50 9.90 -1.81
CA ALA A 195 1.46 8.45 -1.90
C ALA A 195 2.53 7.90 -2.85
N CYS A 196 2.96 6.65 -2.59
CA CYS A 196 3.82 5.87 -3.46
C CYS A 196 3.15 4.52 -3.74
N ASP A 197 2.84 4.26 -5.00
CA ASP A 197 2.27 3.00 -5.46
C ASP A 197 3.37 2.13 -6.10
N TRP A 198 3.60 0.95 -5.55
CA TRP A 198 4.50 -0.06 -6.08
C TRP A 198 3.68 -1.26 -6.56
N SER A 199 3.45 -1.36 -7.87
CA SER A 199 2.73 -2.47 -8.52
C SER A 199 1.33 -2.72 -7.95
N GLY A 200 0.61 -1.67 -7.52
CA GLY A 200 -0.76 -1.79 -7.00
C GLY A 200 -1.79 -1.99 -8.10
N PRO A 201 -2.78 -2.89 -7.91
CA PRO A 201 -3.97 -2.88 -8.76
C PRO A 201 -4.83 -1.69 -8.39
N VAL A 202 -5.26 -0.90 -9.37
CA VAL A 202 -5.96 0.37 -9.13
C VAL A 202 -7.32 0.46 -9.81
N ASP A 203 -7.55 -0.35 -10.84
CA ASP A 203 -8.85 -0.51 -11.50
C ASP A 203 -9.25 -1.99 -11.47
N LEU A 204 -10.04 -2.36 -10.49
CA LEU A 204 -10.46 -3.73 -10.28
C LEU A 204 -11.63 -4.15 -11.19
N THR A 205 -12.21 -3.19 -11.92
CA THR A 205 -13.25 -3.47 -12.91
C THR A 205 -12.67 -3.90 -14.27
N ALA A 206 -11.39 -3.63 -14.51
CA ALA A 206 -10.67 -3.95 -15.74
C ALA A 206 -9.21 -4.32 -15.42
N MET A 207 -9.02 -5.37 -14.60
CA MET A 207 -7.72 -5.79 -14.10
C MET A 207 -6.74 -6.13 -15.22
N ASP A 208 -7.23 -6.73 -16.30
CA ASP A 208 -6.49 -7.07 -17.51
C ASP A 208 -6.37 -5.93 -18.53
N CYS A 209 -6.91 -4.75 -18.21
CA CYS A 209 -7.01 -3.59 -19.10
C CYS A 209 -7.64 -3.90 -20.46
N GLY A 210 -8.50 -4.92 -20.53
CA GLY A 210 -9.18 -5.37 -21.74
C GLY A 210 -8.41 -6.40 -22.57
N GLU A 211 -7.32 -6.95 -22.05
CA GLU A 211 -6.55 -8.01 -22.73
C GLU A 211 -7.10 -9.43 -22.52
N HIS A 212 -8.26 -9.55 -21.87
CA HIS A 212 -8.96 -10.81 -21.58
C HIS A 212 -8.08 -11.88 -20.89
N ILE A 213 -7.24 -11.44 -19.96
CA ILE A 213 -6.57 -12.37 -19.05
C ILE A 213 -7.66 -12.96 -18.16
N THR A 214 -7.98 -14.24 -18.37
CA THR A 214 -8.98 -14.94 -17.55
C THR A 214 -8.42 -15.08 -16.14
N MET A 215 -8.79 -14.15 -15.26
CA MET A 215 -8.62 -14.35 -13.82
C MET A 215 -9.49 -15.55 -13.47
N GLY A 216 -8.90 -16.58 -12.89
CA GLY A 216 -9.60 -17.82 -12.57
C GLY A 216 -10.77 -17.60 -11.61
N ASP A 217 -11.63 -18.61 -11.45
CA ASP A 217 -12.67 -18.60 -10.43
C ASP A 217 -12.07 -18.34 -9.05
N ASN A 218 -12.67 -17.40 -8.29
CA ASN A 218 -12.22 -16.92 -6.97
C ASN A 218 -10.89 -16.15 -7.00
N SER A 219 -10.81 -15.10 -7.81
CA SER A 219 -9.71 -14.14 -7.74
C SER A 219 -9.59 -13.51 -6.33
N PRO A 220 -8.43 -12.93 -5.96
CA PRO A 220 -8.29 -12.23 -4.67
C PRO A 220 -9.35 -11.16 -4.44
N GLU A 221 -9.76 -10.45 -5.48
CA GLU A 221 -10.80 -9.43 -5.46
C GLU A 221 -12.18 -10.06 -5.17
N ASP A 222 -12.51 -11.19 -5.81
CA ASP A 222 -13.74 -11.93 -5.54
C ASP A 222 -13.84 -12.32 -4.06
N VAL A 223 -12.73 -12.78 -3.49
CA VAL A 223 -12.66 -13.17 -2.08
C VAL A 223 -12.80 -11.94 -1.18
N LEU A 224 -12.12 -10.85 -1.51
CA LEU A 224 -12.17 -9.59 -0.74
C LEU A 224 -13.56 -8.99 -0.73
N LEU A 225 -14.26 -9.00 -1.87
CA LEU A 225 -15.61 -8.45 -2.01
C LEU A 225 -16.72 -9.44 -1.64
N ALA A 226 -16.39 -10.72 -1.48
CA ALA A 226 -17.34 -11.84 -1.39
C ALA A 226 -18.36 -11.83 -2.54
N SER A 227 -17.90 -11.45 -3.74
CA SER A 227 -18.73 -11.28 -4.92
C SER A 227 -17.90 -11.37 -6.20
N LYS A 228 -18.55 -11.47 -7.35
CA LYS A 228 -17.94 -11.45 -8.67
C LYS A 228 -18.32 -10.18 -9.41
N LEU A 229 -17.43 -9.72 -10.30
CA LEU A 229 -17.59 -8.48 -11.06
C LEU A 229 -18.90 -8.44 -11.87
N ASP A 230 -19.27 -9.55 -12.51
CA ASP A 230 -20.49 -9.67 -13.31
C ASP A 230 -21.79 -9.65 -12.47
N LYS A 231 -21.70 -9.82 -11.16
CA LYS A 231 -22.84 -9.83 -10.23
C LYS A 231 -23.01 -8.50 -9.51
N GLU A 232 -21.92 -7.93 -9.03
CA GLU A 232 -21.93 -6.70 -8.23
C GLU A 232 -20.83 -5.72 -8.67
N PRO A 233 -20.94 -5.14 -9.89
CA PRO A 233 -19.91 -4.26 -10.45
C PRO A 233 -19.62 -3.02 -9.59
N ASP A 234 -20.64 -2.51 -8.88
CA ASP A 234 -20.49 -1.34 -8.01
C ASP A 234 -19.55 -1.62 -6.81
N LYS A 235 -19.47 -2.86 -6.34
CA LYS A 235 -18.48 -3.24 -5.32
C LYS A 235 -17.05 -3.15 -5.89
N TYR A 236 -16.84 -3.59 -7.12
CA TYR A 236 -15.54 -3.49 -7.79
C TYR A 236 -15.15 -2.04 -8.08
N LEU A 237 -16.13 -1.21 -8.49
CA LEU A 237 -15.92 0.23 -8.58
C LEU A 237 -15.53 0.83 -7.23
N SER A 238 -16.17 0.42 -6.13
CA SER A 238 -15.84 0.91 -4.80
C SER A 238 -14.46 0.50 -4.31
N LEU A 239 -13.92 -0.59 -4.82
CA LEU A 239 -12.56 -1.07 -4.55
C LEU A 239 -11.52 -0.37 -5.44
N SER A 240 -11.93 0.22 -6.57
CA SER A 240 -11.02 0.80 -7.57
C SER A 240 -10.60 2.22 -7.19
N ALA A 241 -9.31 2.42 -6.91
CA ALA A 241 -8.74 3.75 -6.60
C ALA A 241 -8.97 4.75 -7.76
N THR A 242 -8.97 4.26 -9.00
CA THR A 242 -9.23 5.07 -10.20
C THR A 242 -10.61 5.71 -10.23
N ASN A 243 -11.60 5.16 -9.52
CA ASN A 243 -12.95 5.70 -9.45
C ASN A 243 -13.05 6.99 -8.62
N TYR A 244 -12.06 7.27 -7.80
CA TYR A 244 -12.05 8.41 -6.88
C TYR A 244 -11.08 9.53 -7.28
N VAL A 245 -10.32 9.34 -8.37
CA VAL A 245 -9.31 10.33 -8.81
C VAL A 245 -9.95 11.68 -9.07
N ASP A 246 -9.48 12.71 -8.37
CA ASP A 246 -9.87 14.10 -8.60
C ASP A 246 -8.70 15.08 -8.42
N SER A 247 -8.91 16.37 -8.70
CA SER A 247 -7.87 17.41 -8.64
C SER A 247 -7.40 17.75 -7.23
N ASN A 248 -8.04 17.24 -6.18
CA ASN A 248 -7.68 17.48 -4.79
C ASN A 248 -6.81 16.36 -4.21
N ASP A 249 -6.55 15.32 -5.02
CA ASP A 249 -5.69 14.22 -4.59
C ASP A 249 -4.28 14.72 -4.28
N PRO A 250 -3.64 14.17 -3.24
CA PRO A 250 -2.26 14.49 -2.93
C PRO A 250 -1.33 13.99 -4.06
N PRO A 251 -0.12 14.54 -4.17
CA PRO A 251 0.87 14.02 -5.12
C PRO A 251 1.12 12.52 -5.00
N ILE A 252 1.18 11.80 -6.13
CA ILE A 252 1.34 10.35 -6.19
C ILE A 252 2.48 9.99 -7.15
N ILE A 253 3.42 9.13 -6.69
CA ILE A 253 4.43 8.50 -7.54
C ILE A 253 4.14 7.02 -7.73
N ILE A 254 4.33 6.50 -8.94
CA ILE A 254 3.97 5.14 -9.34
C ILE A 254 5.22 4.40 -9.86
N PHE A 255 5.42 3.17 -9.39
CA PHE A 255 6.42 2.24 -9.90
C PHE A 255 5.73 0.95 -10.30
N HIS A 256 5.76 0.60 -11.60
CA HIS A 256 5.07 -0.60 -12.08
C HIS A 256 5.87 -1.28 -13.18
N GLY A 257 6.17 -2.57 -13.02
CA GLY A 257 6.96 -3.34 -13.98
C GLY A 257 6.20 -3.59 -15.29
N GLU A 258 6.88 -3.42 -16.44
CA GLU A 258 6.25 -3.73 -17.74
C GLU A 258 6.03 -5.23 -17.97
N LYS A 259 6.81 -6.08 -17.27
CA LYS A 259 6.68 -7.54 -17.31
C LYS A 259 5.95 -8.10 -16.07
N ASP A 260 5.20 -7.25 -15.36
CA ASP A 260 4.39 -7.71 -14.23
C ASP A 260 3.26 -8.62 -14.72
N ASN A 261 3.31 -9.88 -14.30
CA ASN A 261 2.37 -10.93 -14.68
C ASN A 261 1.39 -11.29 -13.55
N VAL A 262 1.42 -10.56 -12.44
CA VAL A 262 0.50 -10.69 -11.30
C VAL A 262 -0.50 -9.54 -11.31
N VAL A 263 0.01 -8.31 -11.34
CA VAL A 263 -0.78 -7.10 -11.58
C VAL A 263 -0.28 -6.47 -12.87
N PRO A 264 -1.03 -6.56 -13.98
CA PRO A 264 -0.56 -6.08 -15.29
C PRO A 264 -0.09 -4.63 -15.27
N GLY A 265 1.04 -4.34 -15.90
CA GLY A 265 1.66 -3.01 -15.93
C GLY A 265 0.76 -1.89 -16.50
N CYS A 266 -0.27 -2.24 -17.24
CA CYS A 266 -1.30 -1.33 -17.72
C CYS A 266 -2.07 -0.65 -16.57
N GLN A 267 -2.19 -1.29 -15.40
CA GLN A 267 -2.82 -0.71 -14.21
C GLN A 267 -2.10 0.58 -13.79
N GLY A 268 -0.79 0.53 -13.62
CA GLY A 268 0.00 1.71 -13.27
C GLY A 268 -0.01 2.78 -14.37
N LYS A 269 0.04 2.37 -15.66
CA LYS A 269 -0.04 3.31 -16.78
C LYS A 269 -1.39 4.04 -16.82
N LYS A 270 -2.49 3.31 -16.64
CA LYS A 270 -3.85 3.89 -16.58
C LYS A 270 -3.98 4.87 -15.42
N PHE A 271 -3.48 4.50 -14.26
CA PHE A 271 -3.53 5.37 -13.07
C PHE A 271 -2.76 6.67 -13.28
N PHE A 272 -1.55 6.57 -13.82
CA PHE A 272 -0.73 7.73 -14.17
C PHE A 272 -1.46 8.71 -15.10
N GLU A 273 -2.07 8.21 -16.18
CA GLU A 273 -2.79 9.06 -17.14
C GLU A 273 -4.04 9.71 -16.54
N LEU A 274 -4.77 8.99 -15.67
CA LEU A 274 -5.93 9.55 -14.96
C LEU A 274 -5.53 10.66 -13.99
N LEU A 275 -4.49 10.46 -13.19
CA LEU A 275 -3.96 11.48 -12.29
C LEU A 275 -3.49 12.73 -13.03
N LYS A 276 -2.77 12.56 -14.14
CA LYS A 276 -2.38 13.67 -15.02
C LYS A 276 -3.58 14.43 -15.57
N ALA A 277 -4.58 13.72 -16.06
CA ALA A 277 -5.79 14.32 -16.61
C ALA A 277 -6.57 15.11 -15.55
N ALA A 278 -6.56 14.65 -14.30
CA ALA A 278 -7.14 15.35 -13.15
C ALA A 278 -6.30 16.55 -12.67
N GLY A 279 -5.07 16.74 -13.17
CA GLY A 279 -4.17 17.81 -12.75
C GLY A 279 -3.41 17.52 -11.45
N VAL A 280 -3.41 16.27 -11.00
CA VAL A 280 -2.64 15.83 -9.83
C VAL A 280 -1.14 15.83 -10.16
N LYS A 281 -0.29 16.33 -9.25
CA LYS A 281 1.15 16.16 -9.38
C LYS A 281 1.48 14.66 -9.30
N THR A 282 1.95 14.09 -10.40
CA THR A 282 2.26 12.66 -10.49
C THR A 282 3.52 12.40 -11.29
N GLU A 283 4.26 11.39 -10.87
CA GLU A 283 5.40 10.81 -11.59
C GLU A 283 5.21 9.31 -11.70
N ALA A 284 5.78 8.70 -12.73
CA ALA A 284 5.75 7.26 -12.88
C ALA A 284 7.05 6.71 -13.45
N THR A 285 7.39 5.49 -13.06
CA THR A 285 8.50 4.72 -13.63
C THR A 285 8.00 3.32 -13.99
N PHE A 286 8.24 2.93 -15.24
CA PHE A 286 7.83 1.63 -15.78
C PHE A 286 9.07 0.85 -16.24
N PRO A 287 9.77 0.14 -15.34
CA PRO A 287 10.96 -0.61 -15.71
C PRO A 287 10.63 -1.71 -16.72
N ALA A 288 11.29 -1.69 -17.89
CA ALA A 288 11.03 -2.63 -18.98
C ALA A 288 11.28 -4.11 -18.60
N GLU A 289 12.21 -4.35 -17.68
CA GLU A 289 12.51 -5.68 -17.14
C GLU A 289 11.86 -5.93 -15.77
N GLY A 290 11.05 -4.97 -15.30
CA GLY A 290 10.36 -5.07 -14.01
C GLY A 290 9.24 -6.11 -14.06
N SER A 291 9.21 -6.99 -13.07
CA SER A 291 8.11 -7.91 -12.80
C SER A 291 7.32 -7.45 -11.57
N HIS A 292 6.52 -8.33 -10.96
CA HIS A 292 5.83 -8.03 -9.71
C HIS A 292 6.81 -7.95 -8.54
N GLY A 293 7.43 -6.78 -8.35
CA GLY A 293 8.56 -6.61 -7.42
C GLY A 293 9.89 -7.12 -7.98
N GLY A 294 10.84 -7.37 -7.06
CA GLY A 294 12.15 -7.93 -7.39
C GLY A 294 13.21 -6.88 -7.78
N PRO A 295 14.44 -7.34 -8.12
CA PRO A 295 15.61 -6.45 -8.25
C PRO A 295 15.47 -5.34 -9.29
N ALA A 296 14.76 -5.60 -10.40
CA ALA A 296 14.55 -4.60 -11.45
C ALA A 296 13.58 -3.48 -11.03
N MET A 297 12.74 -3.73 -10.02
CA MET A 297 11.86 -2.73 -9.43
C MET A 297 12.56 -1.91 -8.36
N TYR A 298 13.32 -2.56 -7.48
CA TYR A 298 13.95 -1.94 -6.30
C TYR A 298 15.40 -1.53 -6.57
N THR A 299 15.66 -0.95 -7.75
CA THR A 299 16.97 -0.37 -8.06
C THR A 299 17.24 0.87 -7.20
N GLU A 300 18.50 1.18 -6.94
CA GLU A 300 18.88 2.41 -6.25
C GLU A 300 18.27 3.65 -6.94
N GLU A 301 18.22 3.66 -8.27
CA GLU A 301 17.61 4.74 -9.04
C GLU A 301 16.13 4.92 -8.70
N ASN A 302 15.34 3.84 -8.69
CA ASN A 302 13.91 3.91 -8.39
C ASN A 302 13.65 4.31 -6.94
N LEU A 303 14.42 3.76 -6.01
CA LEU A 303 14.33 4.10 -4.59
C LEU A 303 14.68 5.58 -4.35
N ASN A 304 15.73 6.09 -5.01
CA ASN A 304 16.11 7.50 -4.96
C ASN A 304 15.04 8.41 -5.60
N LYS A 305 14.40 8.01 -6.69
CA LYS A 305 13.27 8.76 -7.28
C LYS A 305 12.11 8.86 -6.30
N MET A 306 11.74 7.78 -5.61
CA MET A 306 10.70 7.81 -4.58
C MET A 306 11.05 8.82 -3.48
N VAL A 307 12.27 8.74 -2.93
CA VAL A 307 12.73 9.63 -1.88
C VAL A 307 12.74 11.08 -2.35
N HIS A 308 13.27 11.35 -3.53
CA HIS A 308 13.33 12.69 -4.10
C HIS A 308 11.93 13.30 -4.28
N PHE A 309 11.00 12.54 -4.83
CA PHE A 309 9.61 12.96 -4.99
C PHE A 309 8.97 13.34 -3.66
N LEU A 310 9.10 12.50 -2.64
CA LEU A 310 8.55 12.75 -1.31
C LEU A 310 9.15 14.00 -0.67
N GLU A 311 10.48 14.19 -0.78
CA GLU A 311 11.16 15.37 -0.24
C GLU A 311 10.73 16.65 -0.96
N GLU A 312 10.59 16.63 -2.28
CA GLU A 312 10.09 17.77 -3.05
C GLU A 312 8.68 18.17 -2.59
N VAL A 313 7.77 17.18 -2.45
CA VAL A 313 6.41 17.44 -1.97
C VAL A 313 6.43 18.00 -0.55
N ARG A 314 7.25 17.45 0.33
CA ARG A 314 7.38 17.89 1.72
C ARG A 314 7.85 19.35 1.82
N ILE A 315 8.91 19.70 1.08
CA ILE A 315 9.47 21.05 1.08
C ILE A 315 8.44 22.05 0.54
N ASN A 316 7.75 21.71 -0.55
CA ASN A 316 6.74 22.59 -1.14
C ASN A 316 5.53 22.80 -0.21
N SER A 317 5.12 21.78 0.53
CA SER A 317 4.05 21.88 1.53
C SER A 317 4.41 22.80 2.69
N THR A 318 5.67 22.80 3.13
CA THR A 318 6.18 23.67 4.19
C THR A 318 6.24 25.12 3.73
N ASN A 319 6.75 25.36 2.51
CA ASN A 319 6.87 26.72 1.94
C ASN A 319 5.52 27.39 1.70
N ALA A 320 4.48 26.63 1.35
CA ALA A 320 3.13 27.14 1.16
C ALA A 320 2.50 27.65 2.47
N LYS A 321 2.76 26.97 3.60
CA LYS A 321 2.27 27.37 4.93
C LYS A 321 2.98 28.62 5.49
N THR A 322 4.24 28.85 5.12
CA THR A 322 5.03 30.00 5.60
C THR A 322 4.64 31.31 4.88
N LYS A 323 3.90 31.24 3.78
CA LYS A 323 3.45 32.41 2.98
C LYS A 323 2.01 32.84 3.29
N GLN A 324 1.31 32.13 4.16
CA GLN A 324 -0.01 32.49 4.70
C GLN A 324 0.12 33.05 6.11
#